data_fdedfc8206db82b5118dbe6cd982efc4
#
_entry.id   fdedfc8206db82b5118dbe6cd982efc4
#
_cell.length_a   1.000
_cell.length_b   1.000
_cell.length_c   1.000
_cell.angle_alpha   90.00
_cell.angle_beta   90.00
_cell.angle_gamma   90.00
#
_symmetry.space_group_name_H-M   'P 1'
#
loop_
_entity.id
_entity.type
_entity.pdbx_description
1 polymer ?
#
loop_
_entity_poly.entity_id
_entity_poly.type
_entity_poly.pdbx_seq_one_letter_code
_entity_poly.pdbx_strand_id
1 'polypeptide(L)'
;IPEMQTPVVDVDARLNFAQITPKFLRILKQFQPFGPGNSMPIFRTDNVYDNGSIRKVGAEGGHLKLELIQESQPYHHISAIAFNMADYFDHIKAGNPVDVCYSIVENYYRGTANTQLRVRDLHEREELV
;
A
#
# COMPACT_ATOMS: atom_id res chain seq x y z
N ILE A 1 -2.62 27.06 -1.14
CA ILE A 1 -1.66 26.15 -0.53
C ILE A 1 -1.84 24.78 -1.16
N PRO A 2 -0.78 24.16 -1.64
CA PRO A 2 -0.91 22.90 -2.36
C PRO A 2 -1.63 21.81 -1.58
N GLU A 3 -1.37 21.66 -0.28
CA GLU A 3 -2.00 20.64 0.53
C GLU A 3 -3.51 20.81 0.67
N MET A 4 -4.04 21.99 0.49
CA MET A 4 -5.49 22.24 0.53
C MET A 4 -6.18 21.75 -0.74
N GLN A 5 -5.43 21.55 -1.80
CA GLN A 5 -5.95 21.08 -3.06
C GLN A 5 -5.74 19.58 -3.26
N THR A 6 -4.98 18.97 -2.38
CA THR A 6 -4.74 17.53 -2.41
C THR A 6 -5.93 16.81 -1.80
N PRO A 7 -6.51 15.84 -2.49
CA PRO A 7 -7.60 15.05 -1.91
C PRO A 7 -7.17 14.42 -0.59
N VAL A 8 -8.02 14.51 0.40
CA VAL A 8 -7.79 13.87 1.70
C VAL A 8 -8.34 12.47 1.64
N VAL A 9 -7.50 11.48 1.96
CA VAL A 9 -7.91 10.09 2.06
C VAL A 9 -8.33 9.82 3.49
N ASP A 10 -9.59 9.46 3.69
CA ASP A 10 -10.11 9.11 5.01
C ASP A 10 -9.62 7.71 5.37
N VAL A 11 -8.92 7.62 6.49
CA VAL A 11 -8.34 6.38 6.98
C VAL A 11 -9.23 5.77 8.06
N ASP A 12 -9.61 4.51 7.85
CA ASP A 12 -10.45 3.80 8.81
C ASP A 12 -9.66 3.30 10.01
N ALA A 13 -8.43 2.87 9.80
CA ALA A 13 -7.58 2.38 10.88
C ALA A 13 -6.10 2.41 10.50
N ARG A 14 -5.24 2.56 11.52
CA ARG A 14 -3.80 2.36 11.35
C ARG A 14 -3.45 0.91 11.66
N LEU A 15 -2.58 0.34 10.85
CA LEU A 15 -2.14 -1.04 10.99
C LEU A 15 -0.63 -1.12 10.91
N ASN A 16 -0.08 -2.10 11.61
CA ASN A 16 1.24 -2.64 11.30
C ASN A 16 1.04 -3.82 10.36
N PHE A 17 2.03 -4.12 9.53
CA PHE A 17 1.91 -5.24 8.60
C PHE A 17 1.75 -6.58 9.34
N ALA A 18 2.28 -6.68 10.56
CA ALA A 18 2.09 -7.87 11.39
C ALA A 18 0.62 -8.16 11.73
N GLN A 19 -0.23 -7.13 11.68
CA GLN A 19 -1.66 -7.27 11.96
C GLN A 19 -2.45 -7.79 10.77
N ILE A 20 -1.85 -7.79 9.58
CA ILE A 20 -2.48 -8.31 8.37
C ILE A 20 -2.25 -9.82 8.32
N THR A 21 -3.02 -10.53 9.13
CA THR A 21 -2.92 -11.98 9.28
C THR A 21 -4.02 -12.66 8.48
N PRO A 22 -3.93 -13.98 8.25
CA PRO A 22 -5.04 -14.71 7.64
C PRO A 22 -6.36 -14.55 8.37
N LYS A 23 -6.34 -14.47 9.70
CA LYS A 23 -7.54 -14.23 10.50
C LYS A 23 -8.12 -12.85 10.21
N PHE A 24 -7.27 -11.82 10.18
CA PHE A 24 -7.68 -10.46 9.85
C PHE A 24 -8.33 -10.41 8.47
N LEU A 25 -7.69 -11.05 7.49
CA LEU A 25 -8.20 -11.07 6.11
C LEU A 25 -9.54 -11.78 6.01
N ARG A 26 -9.75 -12.86 6.77
CA ARG A 26 -11.05 -13.55 6.82
C ARG A 26 -12.14 -12.65 7.39
N ILE A 27 -11.82 -11.91 8.44
CA ILE A 27 -12.77 -10.97 9.06
C ILE A 27 -13.11 -9.86 8.07
N LEU A 28 -12.09 -9.29 7.42
CA LEU A 28 -12.27 -8.23 6.44
C LEU A 28 -13.18 -8.68 5.29
N LYS A 29 -13.02 -9.91 4.85
CA LYS A 29 -13.81 -10.47 3.75
C LYS A 29 -15.30 -10.55 4.08
N GLN A 30 -15.66 -10.65 5.36
CA GLN A 30 -17.06 -10.70 5.78
C GLN A 30 -17.82 -9.40 5.52
N PHE A 31 -17.13 -8.31 5.28
CA PHE A 31 -17.74 -7.02 4.98
C PHE A 31 -18.05 -6.84 3.49
N GLN A 32 -17.62 -7.76 2.65
CA GLN A 32 -17.94 -7.73 1.22
C GLN A 32 -19.40 -8.13 0.95
N PRO A 33 -19.99 -7.70 -0.16
CA PRO A 33 -19.40 -6.89 -1.22
C PRO A 33 -19.35 -5.41 -0.85
N PHE A 34 -18.34 -4.72 -1.38
CA PHE A 34 -18.22 -3.27 -1.21
C PHE A 34 -18.94 -2.54 -2.34
N GLY A 35 -19.48 -1.37 -2.02
CA GLY A 35 -20.20 -0.55 -2.97
C GLY A 35 -20.84 0.64 -2.27
N PRO A 36 -21.85 1.28 -2.89
CA PRO A 36 -22.55 2.39 -2.26
C PRO A 36 -23.11 2.00 -0.89
N GLY A 37 -22.79 2.79 0.13
CA GLY A 37 -23.19 2.50 1.50
C GLY A 37 -22.34 1.48 2.23
N ASN A 38 -21.39 0.86 1.55
CA ASN A 38 -20.46 -0.10 2.17
C ASN A 38 -19.09 0.05 1.50
N SER A 39 -18.38 1.11 1.85
CA SER A 39 -17.10 1.44 1.24
C SER A 39 -16.01 0.47 1.67
N MET A 40 -15.08 0.20 0.73
CA MET A 40 -13.88 -0.58 1.02
C MET A 40 -13.05 0.15 2.08
N PRO A 41 -12.65 -0.53 3.17
CA PRO A 41 -11.84 0.10 4.21
C PRO A 41 -10.49 0.57 3.67
N ILE A 42 -10.05 1.71 4.18
CA ILE A 42 -8.72 2.29 3.90
C ILE A 42 -7.90 2.20 5.17
N PHE A 43 -6.72 1.62 5.06
CA PHE A 43 -5.79 1.49 6.17
C PHE A 43 -4.56 2.34 5.94
N ARG A 44 -3.85 2.64 7.01
CA ARG A 44 -2.57 3.36 6.93
C ARG A 44 -1.50 2.60 7.70
N THR A 45 -0.34 2.46 7.07
CA THR A 45 0.87 1.95 7.71
C THR A 45 1.97 2.97 7.50
N ASP A 46 2.59 3.37 8.60
CA ASP A 46 3.63 4.38 8.57
C ASP A 46 5.00 3.75 8.48
N ASN A 47 5.91 4.51 7.90
CA ASN A 47 7.35 4.21 7.92
C ASN A 47 7.65 2.85 7.28
N VAL A 48 7.21 2.68 6.05
CA VAL A 48 7.46 1.46 5.29
C VAL A 48 8.49 1.71 4.21
N TYR A 49 9.14 0.62 3.78
CA TYR A 49 10.18 0.63 2.75
C TYR A 49 9.81 -0.35 1.66
N ASP A 50 10.33 -0.13 0.46
CA ASP A 50 10.35 -1.19 -0.54
C ASP A 50 11.58 -2.07 -0.28
N ASN A 51 11.46 -3.36 -0.55
CA ASN A 51 12.56 -4.31 -0.33
C ASN A 51 13.67 -4.23 -1.40
N GLY A 52 13.61 -3.25 -2.29
CA GLY A 52 14.57 -3.05 -3.36
C GLY A 52 14.06 -3.48 -4.73
N SER A 53 12.90 -4.11 -4.81
CA SER A 53 12.36 -4.64 -6.06
C SER A 53 11.41 -3.69 -6.78
N ILE A 54 11.22 -2.48 -6.27
CA ILE A 54 10.33 -1.50 -6.88
C ILE A 54 10.61 -1.33 -8.36
N ARG A 55 9.56 -1.25 -9.17
CA ARG A 55 9.70 -1.02 -10.61
C ARG A 55 8.50 -0.24 -11.13
N LYS A 56 8.76 0.49 -12.21
CA LYS A 56 7.70 1.16 -12.96
C LYS A 56 7.04 0.14 -13.87
N VAL A 57 5.72 0.15 -13.88
CA VAL A 57 4.93 -0.79 -14.70
C VAL A 57 3.86 -0.01 -15.46
N GLY A 58 3.19 -0.70 -16.39
CA GLY A 58 2.21 -0.11 -17.26
C GLY A 58 2.84 0.34 -18.58
N ALA A 59 2.01 0.66 -19.58
CA ALA A 59 2.45 0.97 -20.93
C ALA A 59 3.43 2.14 -20.99
N GLU A 60 3.23 3.14 -20.13
CA GLU A 60 4.08 4.33 -20.09
C GLU A 60 4.91 4.42 -18.81
N GLY A 61 4.93 3.36 -18.00
CA GLY A 61 5.69 3.35 -16.75
C GLY A 61 5.12 4.27 -15.67
N GLY A 62 3.83 4.56 -15.71
CA GLY A 62 3.19 5.49 -14.78
C GLY A 62 2.80 4.91 -13.44
N HIS A 63 2.92 3.60 -13.29
CA HIS A 63 2.50 2.89 -12.08
C HIS A 63 3.70 2.26 -11.40
N LEU A 64 3.56 1.98 -10.11
CA LEU A 64 4.62 1.34 -9.34
C LEU A 64 4.17 -0.03 -8.83
N LYS A 65 5.05 -1.01 -8.96
CA LYS A 65 4.94 -2.32 -8.34
C LYS A 65 5.96 -2.38 -7.22
N LEU A 66 5.49 -2.68 -6.01
CA LEU A 66 6.34 -2.64 -4.82
C LEU A 66 6.20 -3.93 -4.02
N GLU A 67 7.22 -4.21 -3.21
CA GLU A 67 7.17 -5.21 -2.15
C GLU A 67 7.50 -4.49 -0.85
N LEU A 68 6.48 -4.17 -0.07
CA LEU A 68 6.61 -3.29 1.09
C LEU A 68 6.96 -4.07 2.35
N ILE A 69 7.86 -3.49 3.12
CA ILE A 69 8.32 -4.05 4.39
C ILE A 69 8.29 -2.97 5.47
N GLN A 70 8.21 -3.41 6.72
CA GLN A 70 8.47 -2.56 7.88
C GLN A 70 9.80 -2.97 8.50
N GLU A 71 10.50 -2.01 9.09
CA GLU A 71 11.81 -2.24 9.69
C GLU A 71 11.76 -3.33 10.77
N SER A 72 10.68 -3.36 11.54
CA SER A 72 10.51 -4.37 12.60
C SER A 72 10.34 -5.79 12.07
N GLN A 73 9.99 -5.95 10.80
CA GLN A 73 9.76 -7.26 10.19
C GLN A 73 10.27 -7.29 8.75
N PRO A 74 11.60 -7.20 8.56
CA PRO A 74 12.17 -7.05 7.22
C PRO A 74 11.99 -8.27 6.31
N TYR A 75 11.66 -9.43 6.88
CA TYR A 75 11.45 -10.66 6.11
C TYR A 75 10.00 -10.86 5.69
N HIS A 76 9.10 -10.01 6.17
CA HIS A 76 7.68 -10.09 5.84
C HIS A 76 7.32 -8.96 4.89
N HIS A 77 7.27 -9.25 3.61
CA HIS A 77 6.90 -8.25 2.62
C HIS A 77 5.49 -8.49 2.11
N ILE A 78 4.85 -7.41 1.69
CA ILE A 78 3.51 -7.46 1.11
C ILE A 78 3.57 -6.77 -0.25
N SER A 79 3.06 -7.46 -1.25
CA SER A 79 2.95 -6.93 -2.62
C SER A 79 2.01 -5.73 -2.66
N ALA A 80 2.39 -4.70 -3.39
CA ALA A 80 1.58 -3.50 -3.52
C ALA A 80 1.64 -2.96 -4.94
N ILE A 81 0.56 -2.30 -5.33
CA ILE A 81 0.47 -1.59 -6.61
C ILE A 81 0.03 -0.15 -6.33
N ALA A 82 0.72 0.81 -6.94
CA ALA A 82 0.40 2.22 -6.82
C ALA A 82 0.18 2.80 -8.21
N PHE A 83 -1.08 3.03 -8.58
CA PHE A 83 -1.42 3.55 -9.89
C PHE A 83 -1.14 5.04 -9.98
N ASN A 84 -0.52 5.48 -11.09
CA ASN A 84 -0.24 6.88 -11.38
C ASN A 84 0.66 7.56 -10.33
N MET A 85 1.54 6.80 -9.71
CA MET A 85 2.42 7.28 -8.64
C MET A 85 3.90 7.11 -8.96
N ALA A 86 4.25 7.08 -10.24
CA ALA A 86 5.64 6.90 -10.66
C ALA A 86 6.57 8.01 -10.16
N ASP A 87 6.03 9.18 -9.83
CA ASP A 87 6.82 10.29 -9.31
C ASP A 87 7.50 9.96 -7.98
N TYR A 88 7.00 8.97 -7.26
CA TYR A 88 7.59 8.53 -5.99
C TYR A 88 8.74 7.53 -6.16
N PHE A 89 9.00 7.11 -7.40
CA PHE A 89 9.96 6.05 -7.67
C PHE A 89 11.34 6.35 -7.10
N ASP A 90 11.88 7.53 -7.40
CA ASP A 90 13.26 7.84 -7.00
C ASP A 90 13.43 7.88 -5.49
N HIS A 91 12.47 8.46 -4.78
CA HIS A 91 12.49 8.51 -3.32
C HIS A 91 12.50 7.11 -2.70
N ILE A 92 11.63 6.24 -3.18
CA ILE A 92 11.48 4.88 -2.66
C ILE A 92 12.66 4.01 -3.06
N LYS A 93 13.12 4.13 -4.31
CA LYS A 93 14.26 3.35 -4.81
C LYS A 93 15.55 3.69 -4.07
N ALA A 94 15.68 4.93 -3.61
CA ALA A 94 16.83 5.36 -2.82
C ALA A 94 16.86 4.77 -1.41
N GLY A 95 15.79 4.07 -1.00
CA GLY A 95 15.71 3.45 0.32
C GLY A 95 15.05 4.32 1.38
N ASN A 96 14.38 5.37 0.98
CA ASN A 96 13.70 6.27 1.92
C ASN A 96 12.32 5.76 2.28
N PRO A 97 11.89 5.95 3.54
CA PRO A 97 10.58 5.49 3.99
C PRO A 97 9.44 6.32 3.46
N VAL A 98 8.27 5.69 3.41
CA VAL A 98 7.00 6.34 3.09
C VAL A 98 5.93 5.88 4.06
N ASP A 99 4.91 6.72 4.22
CA ASP A 99 3.65 6.31 4.85
C ASP A 99 2.69 5.96 3.72
N VAL A 100 1.97 4.87 3.87
CA VAL A 100 1.05 4.41 2.83
C VAL A 100 -0.36 4.30 3.36
N CYS A 101 -1.30 4.81 2.56
CA CYS A 101 -2.73 4.56 2.74
C CYS A 101 -3.16 3.60 1.63
N TYR A 102 -3.90 2.56 2.01
CA TYR A 102 -4.17 1.48 1.07
C TYR A 102 -5.46 0.75 1.40
N SER A 103 -6.01 0.12 0.38
CA SER A 103 -7.01 -0.92 0.55
C SER A 103 -6.35 -2.27 0.31
N ILE A 104 -6.95 -3.31 0.88
CA ILE A 104 -6.43 -4.68 0.77
C ILE A 104 -7.31 -5.44 -0.21
N VAL A 105 -6.69 -6.01 -1.23
CA VAL A 105 -7.42 -6.77 -2.25
C VAL A 105 -6.82 -8.17 -2.38
N GLU A 106 -7.63 -9.12 -2.79
CA GLU A 106 -7.14 -10.44 -3.17
C GLU A 106 -7.12 -10.54 -4.69
N ASN A 107 -5.98 -10.95 -5.22
CA ASN A 107 -5.84 -11.26 -6.63
C ASN A 107 -5.77 -12.77 -6.80
N TYR A 108 -6.49 -13.29 -7.77
CA TYR A 108 -6.44 -14.70 -8.13
C TYR A 108 -5.60 -14.86 -9.37
N TYR A 109 -4.57 -15.69 -9.26
CA TYR A 109 -3.69 -15.98 -10.38
C TYR A 109 -3.44 -17.48 -10.40
N ARG A 110 -3.81 -18.13 -11.49
CA ARG A 110 -3.67 -19.59 -11.66
C ARG A 110 -4.27 -20.36 -10.49
N GLY A 111 -5.44 -19.93 -10.01
CA GLY A 111 -6.16 -20.58 -8.93
C GLY A 111 -5.64 -20.29 -7.53
N THR A 112 -4.61 -19.44 -7.40
CA THR A 112 -4.05 -19.08 -6.12
C THR A 112 -4.47 -17.65 -5.75
N ALA A 113 -4.98 -17.49 -4.52
CA ALA A 113 -5.33 -16.18 -4.00
C ALA A 113 -4.10 -15.54 -3.36
N ASN A 114 -3.80 -14.31 -3.77
CA ASN A 114 -2.69 -13.53 -3.22
C ASN A 114 -3.19 -12.21 -2.70
N THR A 115 -2.73 -11.82 -1.52
CA THR A 115 -3.04 -10.52 -0.94
C THR A 115 -2.19 -9.45 -1.60
N GLN A 116 -2.81 -8.36 -1.99
CA GLN A 116 -2.13 -7.22 -2.56
C GLN A 116 -2.68 -5.94 -1.95
N LEU A 117 -1.79 -5.00 -1.65
CA LEU A 117 -2.18 -3.67 -1.22
C LEU A 117 -2.36 -2.80 -2.45
N ARG A 118 -3.51 -2.13 -2.53
CA ARG A 118 -3.71 -1.10 -3.53
C ARG A 118 -3.48 0.24 -2.85
N VAL A 119 -2.36 0.87 -3.18
CA VAL A 119 -1.98 2.14 -2.57
C VAL A 119 -2.93 3.23 -3.05
N ARG A 120 -3.50 3.95 -2.09
CA ARG A 120 -4.41 5.07 -2.34
C ARG A 120 -3.71 6.39 -2.21
N ASP A 121 -2.70 6.46 -1.34
CA ASP A 121 -1.93 7.66 -1.12
C ASP A 121 -0.57 7.29 -0.57
N LEU A 122 0.43 8.12 -0.89
CA LEU A 122 1.80 7.97 -0.39
C LEU A 122 2.24 9.30 0.20
N HIS A 123 2.90 9.23 1.34
CA HIS A 123 3.53 10.38 1.96
C HIS A 123 5.02 10.09 2.14
N GLU A 124 5.85 10.87 1.47
CA GLU A 124 7.30 10.70 1.57
C GLU A 124 7.79 11.15 2.94
N ARG A 125 8.69 10.35 3.51
CA ARG A 125 9.42 10.71 4.72
C ARG A 125 10.89 10.80 4.40
N GLU A 126 11.57 11.75 5.04
CA GLU A 126 13.02 11.80 5.00
C GLU A 126 13.56 10.93 6.12
N GLU A 127 14.65 10.22 5.82
CA GLU A 127 15.32 9.44 6.84
C GLU A 127 15.99 10.40 7.81
N LEU A 128 15.70 10.22 9.10
CA LEU A 128 16.35 11.01 10.14
C LEU A 128 17.76 10.47 10.38
N VAL A 129 18.72 11.36 10.23
CA VAL A 129 20.15 11.02 10.38
C VAL A 129 20.60 11.34 11.79
#